data_232ca261146878d8157773d25b05f634
#
_entry.id   232ca261146878d8157773d25b05f634
#
_cell.length_a   1.000
_cell.length_b   1.000
_cell.length_c   1.000
_cell.angle_alpha   90.00
_cell.angle_beta   90.00
_cell.angle_gamma   90.00
#
_symmetry.space_group_name_H-M   'P 1'
#
loop_
_entity.id
_entity.type
_entity.pdbx_description
1 polymer ?
#
loop_
_entity_poly.entity_id
_entity_poly.type
_entity_poly.pdbx_seq_one_letter_code
_entity_poly.pdbx_strand_id
1 'polypeptide(L)'
;MSPKINQRILAAALMLGLFSLPLSLSGQEEKQNESLFRRPSITALRVKEAPLLDGRMDDAAWEKAQPSGPLLQEQPDEGAASTERTEFRIVYTSTALYIGLWCFDREPEKIISRLMARDSPLPKDDAICIALDPFLDRRNGYWFMINPNGAQGDALITNNTDINDDWDGVWSVAARIDEEGWKAEIELPFNSLSFNPNAEAWGINISRHIRRRQEWNRWSRPLQDFDTYQVSEAGYLRGLNGIEQGLGIEFAPYAITKFRDQRELDDTDLLMDIGGDLRYRVTPN
;
A
#
# COMPACT_ATOMS: atom_id res chain seq x y z
N MET A 1 59.88 42.35 -58.67
CA MET A 1 60.15 42.23 -57.25
C MET A 1 58.85 42.37 -56.52
N SER A 2 58.32 41.28 -56.08
CA SER A 2 57.01 41.16 -55.36
C SER A 2 57.25 40.62 -53.98
N PRO A 3 56.78 41.18 -52.86
CA PRO A 3 56.94 40.60 -51.57
C PRO A 3 55.74 39.68 -51.29
N LYS A 4 56.07 38.44 -50.97
CA LYS A 4 55.15 37.43 -50.41
C LYS A 4 54.72 37.82 -48.97
N ILE A 5 53.47 38.16 -48.81
CA ILE A 5 52.85 38.32 -47.45
C ILE A 5 52.38 37.00 -46.94
N ASN A 6 52.89 36.67 -45.75
CA ASN A 6 52.65 35.44 -44.99
C ASN A 6 51.19 35.22 -44.62
N GLN A 7 50.53 34.18 -45.15
CA GLN A 7 49.28 33.59 -44.69
C GLN A 7 49.49 32.64 -43.51
N ARG A 8 49.78 33.15 -42.36
CA ARG A 8 49.87 32.36 -41.15
C ARG A 8 49.49 33.11 -39.87
N ILE A 9 48.41 33.85 -39.85
CA ILE A 9 47.78 34.34 -38.61
C ILE A 9 46.27 34.55 -38.88
N LEU A 10 45.48 33.44 -39.04
CA LEU A 10 44.02 33.50 -38.95
C LEU A 10 43.45 32.12 -38.74
N ALA A 11 43.95 31.40 -37.74
CA ALA A 11 43.41 30.10 -37.37
C ALA A 11 43.56 29.81 -35.84
N ALA A 12 43.34 30.84 -35.01
CA ALA A 12 43.48 30.69 -33.57
C ALA A 12 42.41 31.45 -32.77
N ALA A 13 41.19 31.62 -33.31
CA ALA A 13 40.09 32.31 -32.61
C ALA A 13 38.69 31.66 -32.80
N LEU A 14 38.63 30.34 -32.99
CA LEU A 14 37.33 29.65 -33.11
C LEU A 14 37.33 28.28 -32.40
N MET A 15 37.94 28.15 -31.22
CA MET A 15 37.94 26.95 -30.40
C MET A 15 37.79 27.24 -28.90
N LEU A 16 36.98 28.25 -28.55
CA LEU A 16 36.70 28.59 -27.14
C LEU A 16 35.20 28.92 -26.93
N GLY A 17 34.31 28.08 -27.46
CA GLY A 17 32.87 28.33 -27.37
C GLY A 17 32.01 27.10 -27.29
N LEU A 18 32.50 25.95 -26.75
CA LEU A 18 31.69 24.72 -26.65
C LEU A 18 32.15 23.86 -25.50
N PHE A 19 32.23 24.43 -24.27
CA PHE A 19 32.36 23.63 -23.06
C PHE A 19 31.67 24.35 -21.87
N SER A 20 30.35 24.52 -21.98
CA SER A 20 29.51 24.89 -20.83
C SER A 20 28.10 24.36 -20.99
N LEU A 21 27.98 23.03 -20.94
CA LEU A 21 26.81 22.22 -20.66
C LEU A 21 27.32 20.76 -20.59
N PRO A 22 27.15 19.97 -19.54
CA PRO A 22 25.99 19.84 -18.70
C PRO A 22 26.32 19.53 -17.22
N LEU A 23 26.39 20.51 -16.34
CA LEU A 23 26.44 20.23 -14.88
C LEU A 23 25.03 20.08 -14.27
N SER A 24 23.97 20.41 -14.99
CA SER A 24 22.60 20.33 -14.48
C SER A 24 21.93 18.96 -14.69
N LEU A 25 22.29 18.24 -15.75
CA LEU A 25 21.74 16.89 -15.98
C LEU A 25 22.26 15.86 -14.98
N SER A 26 23.55 15.89 -14.64
CA SER A 26 24.12 14.93 -13.69
C SER A 26 23.51 15.04 -12.28
N GLY A 27 23.20 16.24 -11.84
CA GLY A 27 22.60 16.46 -10.51
C GLY A 27 21.12 16.08 -10.43
N GLN A 28 20.39 16.05 -11.54
CA GLN A 28 19.01 15.56 -11.57
C GLN A 28 18.96 14.02 -11.61
N GLU A 29 19.80 13.40 -12.43
CA GLU A 29 19.93 11.95 -12.49
C GLU A 29 20.41 11.36 -11.16
N GLU A 30 21.36 12.01 -10.49
CA GLU A 30 21.86 11.57 -9.19
C GLU A 30 20.79 11.66 -8.09
N LYS A 31 20.01 12.75 -8.04
CA LYS A 31 18.87 12.90 -7.12
C LYS A 31 17.73 11.92 -7.42
N GLN A 32 17.45 11.67 -8.68
CA GLN A 32 16.43 10.69 -9.09
C GLN A 32 16.89 9.27 -8.69
N ASN A 33 18.14 8.95 -8.92
CA ASN A 33 18.73 7.66 -8.55
C ASN A 33 18.74 7.48 -7.00
N GLU A 34 19.08 8.51 -6.23
CA GLU A 34 19.01 8.48 -4.77
C GLU A 34 17.58 8.26 -4.27
N SER A 35 16.56 8.85 -4.92
CA SER A 35 15.16 8.68 -4.56
C SER A 35 14.64 7.26 -4.82
N LEU A 36 15.10 6.58 -5.88
CA LEU A 36 14.73 5.21 -6.23
C LEU A 36 15.16 4.20 -5.16
N PHE A 37 16.33 4.41 -4.55
CA PHE A 37 16.86 3.47 -3.55
C PHE A 37 16.55 3.85 -2.11
N ARG A 38 15.86 4.97 -1.91
CA ARG A 38 15.50 5.45 -0.58
C ARG A 38 14.47 4.54 0.10
N ARG A 39 14.68 4.24 1.37
CA ARG A 39 13.69 3.62 2.27
C ARG A 39 13.14 4.69 3.21
N PRO A 40 12.01 5.30 2.87
CA PRO A 40 11.41 6.32 3.71
C PRO A 40 10.93 5.75 5.05
N SER A 41 10.67 6.65 6.00
CA SER A 41 10.12 6.29 7.30
C SER A 41 8.90 7.14 7.61
N ILE A 42 7.87 6.52 8.17
CA ILE A 42 6.69 7.18 8.70
C ILE A 42 6.50 6.79 10.17
N THR A 43 6.00 7.72 10.99
CA THR A 43 5.75 7.46 12.41
C THR A 43 4.25 7.35 12.65
N ALA A 44 3.81 6.23 13.22
CA ALA A 44 2.43 6.06 13.66
C ALA A 44 2.16 6.93 14.88
N LEU A 45 1.03 7.62 14.89
CA LEU A 45 0.57 8.42 16.03
C LEU A 45 -0.35 7.57 16.93
N ARG A 46 0.00 7.45 18.20
CA ARG A 46 -0.91 6.82 19.17
C ARG A 46 -2.09 7.74 19.48
N VAL A 47 -3.30 7.20 19.33
CA VAL A 47 -4.55 7.90 19.65
C VAL A 47 -5.31 7.17 20.74
N LYS A 48 -6.14 7.90 21.49
CA LYS A 48 -6.99 7.33 22.56
C LYS A 48 -8.29 6.76 22.00
N GLU A 49 -8.84 7.46 21.01
CA GLU A 49 -10.09 7.13 20.35
C GLU A 49 -9.78 6.74 18.90
N ALA A 50 -10.33 5.63 18.47
CA ALA A 50 -10.21 5.15 17.11
C ALA A 50 -10.91 6.12 16.13
N PRO A 51 -10.37 6.33 14.92
CA PRO A 51 -11.14 7.02 13.88
C PRO A 51 -12.39 6.21 13.52
N LEU A 52 -13.42 6.89 13.06
CA LEU A 52 -14.63 6.26 12.55
C LEU A 52 -14.39 5.81 11.12
N LEU A 53 -14.55 4.52 10.87
CA LEU A 53 -14.42 3.99 9.50
C LEU A 53 -15.67 4.33 8.68
N ASP A 54 -15.68 5.50 8.05
CA ASP A 54 -16.78 5.93 7.16
C ASP A 54 -16.32 6.50 5.80
N GLY A 55 -15.00 6.52 5.58
CA GLY A 55 -14.35 6.98 4.35
C GLY A 55 -14.31 8.50 4.21
N ARG A 56 -14.62 9.30 5.27
CA ARG A 56 -14.64 10.76 5.18
C ARG A 56 -13.33 11.44 5.50
N MET A 57 -12.52 10.82 6.35
CA MET A 57 -11.22 11.34 6.75
C MET A 57 -11.28 12.66 7.52
N ASP A 58 -12.39 12.95 8.22
CA ASP A 58 -12.62 14.19 8.96
C ASP A 58 -12.36 14.06 10.48
N ASP A 59 -11.89 12.90 10.94
CA ASP A 59 -11.51 12.69 12.33
C ASP A 59 -10.26 13.47 12.71
N ALA A 60 -10.28 14.06 13.92
CA ALA A 60 -9.15 14.80 14.50
C ALA A 60 -7.87 13.96 14.65
N ALA A 61 -7.98 12.64 14.64
CA ALA A 61 -6.86 11.71 14.66
C ALA A 61 -5.97 11.88 13.41
N TRP A 62 -6.60 12.02 12.25
CA TRP A 62 -5.91 12.18 10.98
C TRP A 62 -5.19 13.51 10.85
N GLU A 63 -5.76 14.61 11.37
CA GLU A 63 -5.14 15.94 11.30
C GLU A 63 -3.78 15.99 12.01
N LYS A 64 -3.63 15.26 13.10
CA LYS A 64 -2.41 15.22 13.93
C LYS A 64 -1.36 14.23 13.46
N ALA A 65 -1.76 13.27 12.64
CA ALA A 65 -0.87 12.24 12.15
C ALA A 65 0.07 12.78 11.07
N GLN A 66 1.31 12.29 11.06
CA GLN A 66 2.31 12.65 10.06
C GLN A 66 1.84 12.20 8.66
N PRO A 67 1.78 13.11 7.67
CA PRO A 67 1.54 12.71 6.30
C PRO A 67 2.75 11.99 5.71
N SER A 68 2.48 11.04 4.81
CA SER A 68 3.52 10.38 4.03
C SER A 68 4.21 11.36 3.08
N GLY A 69 5.44 11.03 2.68
CA GLY A 69 6.04 11.63 1.49
C GLY A 69 5.33 11.18 0.21
N PRO A 70 5.69 11.77 -0.94
CA PRO A 70 5.10 11.41 -2.21
C PRO A 70 5.41 9.97 -2.61
N LEU A 71 4.49 9.34 -3.33
CA LEU A 71 4.75 8.13 -4.09
C LEU A 71 5.40 8.51 -5.42
N LEU A 72 6.24 7.63 -5.95
CA LEU A 72 6.84 7.77 -7.27
C LEU A 72 6.34 6.65 -8.18
N GLN A 73 6.34 6.90 -9.48
CA GLN A 73 5.99 5.88 -10.45
C GLN A 73 6.96 4.69 -10.38
N GLU A 74 6.39 3.51 -10.37
CA GLU A 74 7.05 2.26 -10.65
C GLU A 74 6.89 1.94 -12.13
N GLN A 75 5.68 2.15 -12.65
CA GLN A 75 5.29 1.96 -14.05
C GLN A 75 4.38 3.12 -14.49
N PRO A 76 4.48 3.58 -15.75
CA PRO A 76 5.40 3.14 -16.79
C PRO A 76 6.81 3.71 -16.67
N ASP A 77 6.97 4.87 -16.00
CA ASP A 77 8.21 5.66 -15.98
C ASP A 77 8.85 5.57 -14.57
N GLU A 78 9.72 4.59 -14.37
CA GLU A 78 10.36 4.31 -13.08
C GLU A 78 11.00 5.56 -12.46
N GLY A 79 10.60 5.87 -11.22
CA GLY A 79 11.09 7.02 -10.45
C GLY A 79 10.54 8.38 -10.86
N ALA A 80 9.69 8.45 -11.88
CA ALA A 80 8.99 9.68 -12.23
C ALA A 80 8.00 10.09 -11.12
N ALA A 81 7.60 11.37 -11.13
CA ALA A 81 6.53 11.83 -10.25
C ALA A 81 5.20 11.17 -10.62
N SER A 82 4.42 10.76 -9.61
CA SER A 82 3.05 10.26 -9.81
C SER A 82 2.20 11.30 -10.54
N THR A 83 1.37 10.84 -11.49
CA THR A 83 0.46 11.76 -12.20
C THR A 83 -0.64 12.31 -11.32
N GLU A 84 -1.06 11.55 -10.32
CA GLU A 84 -2.03 11.97 -9.30
C GLU A 84 -1.44 11.77 -7.90
N ARG A 85 -1.63 12.76 -7.02
CA ARG A 85 -1.09 12.73 -5.66
C ARG A 85 -1.75 11.63 -4.82
N THR A 86 -0.93 10.94 -4.05
CA THR A 86 -1.38 10.04 -2.99
C THR A 86 -0.73 10.45 -1.68
N GLU A 87 -1.51 10.46 -0.60
CA GLU A 87 -1.06 10.68 0.76
C GLU A 87 -1.63 9.59 1.65
N PHE A 88 -0.86 9.14 2.62
CA PHE A 88 -1.39 8.28 3.68
C PHE A 88 -0.87 8.73 5.04
N ARG A 89 -1.64 8.40 6.07
CA ARG A 89 -1.30 8.65 7.48
C ARG A 89 -1.60 7.42 8.29
N ILE A 90 -0.89 7.26 9.39
CA ILE A 90 -1.00 6.08 10.24
C ILE A 90 -1.23 6.50 11.68
N VAL A 91 -2.30 5.99 12.26
CA VAL A 91 -2.57 6.11 13.69
C VAL A 91 -2.81 4.73 14.29
N TYR A 92 -2.72 4.59 15.61
CA TYR A 92 -2.99 3.33 16.28
C TYR A 92 -3.56 3.52 17.68
N THR A 93 -4.33 2.55 18.12
CA THR A 93 -4.78 2.39 19.50
C THR A 93 -3.97 1.27 20.18
N SER A 94 -4.39 0.80 21.34
CA SER A 94 -3.82 -0.43 21.94
C SER A 94 -4.22 -1.70 21.19
N THR A 95 -5.28 -1.67 20.39
CA THR A 95 -5.91 -2.85 19.79
C THR A 95 -5.80 -2.96 18.29
N ALA A 96 -5.59 -1.85 17.58
CA ALA A 96 -5.55 -1.85 16.12
C ALA A 96 -4.65 -0.75 15.55
N LEU A 97 -4.13 -1.02 14.36
CA LEU A 97 -3.48 -0.07 13.46
C LEU A 97 -4.52 0.47 12.48
N TYR A 98 -4.51 1.78 12.26
CA TYR A 98 -5.38 2.45 11.30
C TYR A 98 -4.54 3.14 10.22
N ILE A 99 -4.92 2.95 8.97
CA ILE A 99 -4.26 3.57 7.81
C ILE A 99 -5.30 4.39 7.07
N GLY A 100 -5.11 5.71 7.05
CA GLY A 100 -5.91 6.63 6.27
C GLY A 100 -5.24 6.95 4.95
N LEU A 101 -5.99 6.92 3.87
CA LEU A 101 -5.52 7.07 2.49
C LEU A 101 -6.29 8.17 1.77
N TRP A 102 -5.56 9.11 1.14
CA TRP A 102 -6.09 10.14 0.24
C TRP A 102 -5.51 9.90 -1.15
N CYS A 103 -6.33 9.40 -2.04
CA CYS A 103 -5.98 9.14 -3.43
C CYS A 103 -6.56 10.24 -4.30
N PHE A 104 -5.89 11.41 -4.33
CA PHE A 104 -6.33 12.55 -5.13
C PHE A 104 -6.41 12.18 -6.61
N ASP A 105 -7.37 12.78 -7.31
CA ASP A 105 -7.57 12.59 -8.73
C ASP A 105 -8.20 13.85 -9.32
N ARG A 106 -7.63 14.38 -10.39
CA ARG A 106 -8.14 15.57 -11.08
C ARG A 106 -9.38 15.29 -11.93
N GLU A 107 -9.68 14.01 -12.16
CA GLU A 107 -10.83 13.53 -12.94
C GLU A 107 -11.52 12.39 -12.18
N PRO A 108 -12.14 12.67 -11.00
CA PRO A 108 -12.71 11.63 -10.13
C PRO A 108 -13.77 10.78 -10.81
N GLU A 109 -14.49 11.36 -11.78
CA GLU A 109 -15.50 10.67 -12.59
C GLU A 109 -14.91 9.57 -13.50
N LYS A 110 -13.58 9.55 -13.68
CA LYS A 110 -12.87 8.54 -14.46
C LYS A 110 -12.23 7.44 -13.62
N ILE A 111 -12.41 7.48 -12.31
CA ILE A 111 -11.96 6.42 -11.41
C ILE A 111 -12.67 5.11 -11.80
N ILE A 112 -11.89 4.05 -11.95
CA ILE A 112 -12.42 2.74 -12.31
C ILE A 112 -12.64 1.94 -11.03
N SER A 113 -13.90 1.65 -10.72
CA SER A 113 -14.29 0.91 -9.53
C SER A 113 -15.55 0.08 -9.83
N ARG A 114 -15.36 -1.19 -10.17
CA ARG A 114 -16.43 -2.10 -10.64
C ARG A 114 -16.61 -3.31 -9.74
N LEU A 115 -15.54 -3.72 -9.09
CA LEU A 115 -15.50 -4.92 -8.27
C LEU A 115 -16.00 -4.60 -6.87
N MET A 116 -16.77 -5.50 -6.26
CA MET A 116 -17.35 -5.34 -4.93
C MET A 116 -17.11 -6.57 -4.03
N ALA A 117 -16.84 -7.72 -4.62
CA ALA A 117 -16.64 -8.93 -3.85
C ALA A 117 -15.20 -9.00 -3.33
N ARG A 118 -15.03 -9.57 -2.11
CA ARG A 118 -13.73 -9.91 -1.55
C ARG A 118 -12.99 -10.85 -2.52
N ASP A 119 -11.67 -10.76 -2.56
CA ASP A 119 -10.75 -11.58 -3.34
C ASP A 119 -11.00 -11.53 -4.86
N SER A 120 -11.70 -10.49 -5.30
CA SER A 120 -11.80 -10.18 -6.71
C SER A 120 -10.43 -9.77 -7.27
N PRO A 121 -10.20 -9.89 -8.59
CA PRO A 121 -8.94 -9.46 -9.21
C PRO A 121 -8.83 -7.92 -9.22
N LEU A 122 -8.65 -7.31 -8.06
CA LEU A 122 -8.68 -5.86 -7.80
C LEU A 122 -7.78 -5.02 -8.72
N PRO A 123 -6.65 -5.51 -9.29
CA PRO A 123 -5.88 -4.74 -10.27
C PRO A 123 -6.63 -4.42 -11.58
N LYS A 124 -7.85 -4.91 -11.77
CA LYS A 124 -8.74 -4.47 -12.86
C LYS A 124 -9.42 -3.12 -12.59
N ASP A 125 -9.39 -2.66 -11.35
CA ASP A 125 -9.87 -1.36 -10.88
C ASP A 125 -8.71 -0.45 -10.47
N ASP A 126 -9.00 0.81 -10.12
CA ASP A 126 -8.12 1.60 -9.30
C ASP A 126 -7.94 0.89 -7.95
N ALA A 127 -6.73 0.87 -7.41
CA ALA A 127 -6.46 0.10 -6.20
C ALA A 127 -5.33 0.69 -5.36
N ILE A 128 -5.34 0.38 -4.08
CA ILE A 128 -4.20 0.50 -3.18
C ILE A 128 -3.77 -0.89 -2.75
N CYS A 129 -2.46 -1.11 -2.74
CA CYS A 129 -1.81 -2.27 -2.15
C CYS A 129 -0.97 -1.85 -0.95
N ILE A 130 -1.01 -2.64 0.10
CA ILE A 130 -0.24 -2.45 1.33
C ILE A 130 0.55 -3.71 1.58
N ALA A 131 1.88 -3.63 1.56
CA ALA A 131 2.76 -4.70 2.04
C ALA A 131 3.22 -4.34 3.45
N LEU A 132 3.01 -5.23 4.42
CA LEU A 132 3.33 -5.04 5.82
C LEU A 132 4.21 -6.18 6.33
N ASP A 133 5.38 -5.85 6.89
CA ASP A 133 6.33 -6.78 7.49
C ASP A 133 6.48 -6.46 8.99
N PRO A 134 5.65 -7.08 9.86
CA PRO A 134 5.66 -6.78 11.28
C PRO A 134 6.84 -7.38 12.05
N PHE A 135 7.66 -8.20 11.40
CA PHE A 135 8.87 -8.79 11.97
C PHE A 135 10.14 -8.04 11.55
N LEU A 136 10.05 -7.23 10.50
CA LEU A 136 11.15 -6.54 9.83
C LEU A 136 12.23 -7.54 9.35
N ASP A 137 11.82 -8.74 8.96
CA ASP A 137 12.70 -9.79 8.46
C ASP A 137 12.93 -9.74 6.94
N ARG A 138 12.19 -8.85 6.25
CA ARG A 138 12.27 -8.64 4.79
C ARG A 138 11.92 -9.87 3.96
N ARG A 139 11.20 -10.81 4.54
CA ARG A 139 10.85 -12.09 3.93
C ARG A 139 9.40 -12.48 4.12
N ASN A 140 8.85 -12.20 5.29
CA ASN A 140 7.51 -12.62 5.65
C ASN A 140 6.65 -11.41 6.01
N GLY A 141 5.37 -11.49 5.68
CA GLY A 141 4.47 -10.37 5.94
C GLY A 141 3.06 -10.61 5.46
N TYR A 142 2.36 -9.52 5.36
CA TYR A 142 0.97 -9.46 4.92
C TYR A 142 0.84 -8.55 3.72
N TRP A 143 -0.04 -8.91 2.82
CA TRP A 143 -0.41 -8.08 1.70
C TRP A 143 -1.92 -7.82 1.75
N PHE A 144 -2.30 -6.55 1.66
CA PHE A 144 -3.69 -6.12 1.64
C PHE A 144 -3.93 -5.30 0.37
N MET A 145 -5.08 -5.47 -0.24
CA MET A 145 -5.50 -4.70 -1.40
C MET A 145 -6.94 -4.21 -1.20
N ILE A 146 -7.19 -2.97 -1.61
CA ILE A 146 -8.52 -2.36 -1.63
C ILE A 146 -8.73 -1.60 -2.93
N ASN A 147 -10.01 -1.46 -3.32
CA ASN A 147 -10.45 -0.57 -4.39
C ASN A 147 -11.34 0.55 -3.84
N PRO A 148 -11.74 1.56 -4.66
CA PRO A 148 -12.60 2.66 -4.22
C PRO A 148 -14.01 2.27 -3.77
N ASN A 149 -14.48 1.05 -4.04
CA ASN A 149 -15.74 0.49 -3.51
C ASN A 149 -15.57 -0.17 -2.13
N GLY A 150 -14.32 -0.26 -1.60
CA GLY A 150 -14.04 -0.98 -0.37
C GLY A 150 -13.99 -2.49 -0.52
N ALA A 151 -13.91 -3.02 -1.75
CA ALA A 151 -13.63 -4.44 -1.94
C ALA A 151 -12.23 -4.76 -1.43
N GLN A 152 -12.11 -5.88 -0.71
CA GLN A 152 -10.91 -6.31 -0.01
C GLN A 152 -10.26 -7.49 -0.71
N GLY A 153 -8.95 -7.58 -0.64
CA GLY A 153 -8.16 -8.76 -0.94
C GLY A 153 -6.99 -8.81 0.01
N ASP A 154 -6.59 -9.98 0.45
CA ASP A 154 -5.47 -10.16 1.36
C ASP A 154 -4.73 -11.46 1.11
N ALA A 155 -3.49 -11.52 1.58
CA ALA A 155 -2.64 -12.69 1.44
C ALA A 155 -1.51 -12.69 2.48
N LEU A 156 -0.96 -13.86 2.74
CA LEU A 156 0.32 -14.01 3.43
C LEU A 156 1.47 -13.99 2.42
N ILE A 157 2.53 -13.31 2.81
CA ILE A 157 3.79 -13.29 2.07
C ILE A 157 4.78 -14.18 2.81
N THR A 158 5.40 -15.12 2.09
CA THR A 158 6.50 -15.95 2.59
C THR A 158 7.68 -15.90 1.64
N ASN A 159 8.90 -15.96 2.19
CA ASN A 159 10.14 -15.89 1.42
C ASN A 159 10.26 -14.69 0.45
N ASN A 160 9.49 -13.61 0.70
CA ASN A 160 9.43 -12.40 -0.14
C ASN A 160 8.76 -12.56 -1.52
N THR A 161 8.49 -13.77 -1.96
CA THR A 161 7.99 -14.06 -3.32
C THR A 161 6.77 -14.97 -3.35
N ASP A 162 6.56 -15.75 -2.30
CA ASP A 162 5.47 -16.71 -2.25
C ASP A 162 4.24 -16.05 -1.64
N ILE A 163 3.13 -16.06 -2.37
CA ILE A 163 1.86 -15.49 -1.96
C ILE A 163 0.87 -16.61 -1.67
N ASN A 164 0.28 -16.57 -0.49
CA ASN A 164 -0.84 -17.43 -0.11
C ASN A 164 -2.11 -16.58 0.03
N ASP A 165 -2.92 -16.55 -1.00
CA ASP A 165 -4.20 -15.85 -1.12
C ASP A 165 -5.40 -16.64 -0.55
N ASP A 166 -5.19 -17.88 -0.07
CA ASP A 166 -6.19 -18.60 0.72
C ASP A 166 -6.27 -18.08 2.18
N TRP A 167 -5.40 -17.14 2.57
CA TRP A 167 -5.44 -16.56 3.89
C TRP A 167 -6.46 -15.44 3.98
N ASP A 168 -7.44 -15.61 4.86
CA ASP A 168 -8.46 -14.61 5.16
C ASP A 168 -8.14 -13.91 6.50
N GLY A 169 -7.70 -12.66 6.44
CA GLY A 169 -7.52 -11.79 7.61
C GLY A 169 -8.82 -11.19 8.09
N VAL A 170 -8.93 -10.96 9.40
CA VAL A 170 -10.02 -10.17 9.97
C VAL A 170 -9.58 -8.71 10.04
N TRP A 171 -10.09 -7.89 9.14
CA TRP A 171 -9.81 -6.46 9.05
C TRP A 171 -10.98 -5.73 8.38
N SER A 172 -11.02 -4.41 8.53
CA SER A 172 -12.13 -3.61 8.04
C SER A 172 -11.63 -2.47 7.16
N VAL A 173 -12.47 -2.05 6.21
CA VAL A 173 -12.23 -0.89 5.37
C VAL A 173 -13.53 -0.13 5.12
N ALA A 174 -13.43 1.19 5.10
CA ALA A 174 -14.42 2.07 4.52
C ALA A 174 -13.75 2.90 3.42
N ALA A 175 -14.37 2.95 2.25
CA ALA A 175 -13.86 3.72 1.13
C ALA A 175 -14.97 4.56 0.49
N ARG A 176 -14.59 5.72 -0.06
CA ARG A 176 -15.53 6.65 -0.68
C ARG A 176 -14.86 7.43 -1.80
N ILE A 177 -15.59 7.61 -2.90
CA ILE A 177 -15.21 8.54 -3.98
C ILE A 177 -15.91 9.89 -3.70
N ASP A 178 -15.15 10.99 -3.83
CA ASP A 178 -15.63 12.36 -3.70
C ASP A 178 -15.09 13.25 -4.83
N GLU A 179 -15.27 14.59 -4.70
CA GLU A 179 -14.83 15.56 -5.71
C GLU A 179 -13.30 15.70 -5.83
N GLU A 180 -12.55 15.24 -4.84
CA GLU A 180 -11.07 15.31 -4.82
C GLU A 180 -10.40 14.03 -5.31
N GLY A 181 -11.16 12.91 -5.44
CA GLY A 181 -10.65 11.58 -5.79
C GLY A 181 -11.34 10.50 -5.00
N TRP A 182 -10.59 9.62 -4.32
CA TRP A 182 -11.14 8.65 -3.40
C TRP A 182 -10.32 8.55 -2.12
N LYS A 183 -10.98 8.17 -1.06
CA LYS A 183 -10.42 8.06 0.29
C LYS A 183 -10.75 6.71 0.85
N ALA A 184 -9.89 6.21 1.73
CA ALA A 184 -10.16 4.97 2.45
C ALA A 184 -9.55 5.00 3.85
N GLU A 185 -10.25 4.37 4.78
CA GLU A 185 -9.81 4.09 6.14
C GLU A 185 -9.76 2.59 6.35
N ILE A 186 -8.63 2.10 6.80
CA ILE A 186 -8.37 0.68 7.02
C ILE A 186 -8.09 0.48 8.49
N GLU A 187 -8.73 -0.50 9.09
CA GLU A 187 -8.44 -1.00 10.43
C GLU A 187 -7.82 -2.39 10.34
N LEU A 188 -6.64 -2.54 10.91
CA LEU A 188 -5.93 -3.81 11.06
C LEU A 188 -5.82 -4.14 12.56
N PRO A 189 -6.71 -4.97 13.11
CA PRO A 189 -6.64 -5.38 14.51
C PRO A 189 -5.35 -6.14 14.81
N PHE A 190 -4.66 -5.80 15.89
CA PHE A 190 -3.39 -6.46 16.25
C PHE A 190 -3.56 -7.96 16.56
N ASN A 191 -4.74 -8.39 16.98
CA ASN A 191 -5.03 -9.81 17.16
C ASN A 191 -5.15 -10.60 15.83
N SER A 192 -5.34 -9.92 14.71
CA SER A 192 -5.36 -10.55 13.37
C SER A 192 -3.95 -10.72 12.78
N LEU A 193 -2.95 -10.07 13.38
CA LEU A 193 -1.57 -10.06 12.89
C LEU A 193 -0.66 -10.81 13.86
N SER A 194 0.34 -11.49 13.31
CA SER A 194 1.52 -11.92 14.07
C SER A 194 2.62 -10.90 13.88
N PHE A 195 3.28 -10.49 14.96
CA PHE A 195 4.34 -9.49 14.91
C PHE A 195 5.36 -9.70 16.03
N ASN A 196 6.52 -9.09 15.87
CA ASN A 196 7.50 -9.03 16.96
C ASN A 196 7.18 -7.83 17.87
N PRO A 197 6.75 -8.04 19.12
CA PRO A 197 6.39 -6.95 20.03
C PRO A 197 7.59 -6.08 20.43
N ASN A 198 8.81 -6.56 20.23
CA ASN A 198 10.05 -5.85 20.53
C ASN A 198 10.68 -5.22 19.28
N ALA A 199 10.04 -5.27 18.12
CA ALA A 199 10.57 -4.66 16.92
C ALA A 199 10.58 -3.13 17.05
N GLU A 200 11.72 -2.50 16.75
CA GLU A 200 11.86 -1.04 16.74
C GLU A 200 11.07 -0.36 15.61
N ALA A 201 10.74 -1.13 14.58
CA ALA A 201 9.96 -0.69 13.42
C ALA A 201 9.34 -1.91 12.72
N TRP A 202 8.30 -1.67 11.95
CA TRP A 202 7.78 -2.62 10.98
C TRP A 202 8.19 -2.20 9.57
N GLY A 203 8.23 -3.13 8.63
CA GLY A 203 8.29 -2.81 7.21
C GLY A 203 6.90 -2.42 6.71
N ILE A 204 6.82 -1.36 5.91
CA ILE A 204 5.56 -0.98 5.23
C ILE A 204 5.86 -0.45 3.84
N ASN A 205 5.03 -0.82 2.87
CA ASN A 205 5.00 -0.18 1.58
C ASN A 205 3.56 0.05 1.14
N ILE A 206 3.32 1.17 0.48
CA ILE A 206 2.02 1.53 -0.09
C ILE A 206 2.23 1.72 -1.59
N SER A 207 1.41 1.04 -2.38
CA SER A 207 1.39 1.19 -3.83
C SER A 207 -0.02 1.56 -4.28
N ARG A 208 -0.12 2.47 -5.27
CA ARG A 208 -1.38 2.86 -5.90
C ARG A 208 -1.37 2.48 -7.37
N HIS A 209 -2.44 1.83 -7.80
CA HIS A 209 -2.75 1.60 -9.20
C HIS A 209 -3.77 2.63 -9.71
N ILE A 210 -3.42 3.41 -10.72
CA ILE A 210 -4.33 4.28 -11.47
C ILE A 210 -4.68 3.55 -12.77
N ARG A 211 -5.77 2.80 -12.74
CA ARG A 211 -6.08 1.80 -13.77
C ARG A 211 -6.22 2.39 -15.17
N ARG A 212 -6.88 3.55 -15.32
CA ARG A 212 -7.07 4.20 -16.62
C ARG A 212 -5.76 4.61 -17.29
N ARG A 213 -4.70 4.82 -16.49
CA ARG A 213 -3.34 5.22 -16.95
C ARG A 213 -2.39 4.04 -17.04
N GLN A 214 -2.77 2.87 -16.51
CA GLN A 214 -1.89 1.72 -16.31
C GLN A 214 -0.64 2.11 -15.50
N GLU A 215 -0.83 3.02 -14.54
CA GLU A 215 0.24 3.60 -13.74
C GLU A 215 0.25 2.95 -12.36
N TRP A 216 1.41 2.43 -11.97
CA TRP A 216 1.69 2.01 -10.62
C TRP A 216 2.63 3.00 -9.96
N ASN A 217 2.30 3.38 -8.73
CA ASN A 217 3.08 4.29 -7.91
C ASN A 217 3.42 3.60 -6.60
N ARG A 218 4.62 3.79 -6.09
CA ARG A 218 5.08 3.15 -4.85
C ARG A 218 5.77 4.18 -3.94
N TRP A 219 5.57 4.02 -2.63
CA TRP A 219 6.13 4.93 -1.62
C TRP A 219 7.60 4.68 -1.33
N SER A 220 8.01 3.40 -1.25
CA SER A 220 9.38 2.99 -0.99
C SER A 220 9.91 2.19 -2.17
N ARG A 221 11.08 2.61 -2.70
CA ARG A 221 11.80 1.89 -3.76
C ARG A 221 10.91 1.49 -4.94
N PRO A 222 10.45 2.45 -5.74
CA PRO A 222 9.57 2.24 -6.87
C PRO A 222 10.32 1.63 -8.06
N LEU A 223 10.78 0.40 -7.89
CA LEU A 223 11.59 -0.32 -8.87
C LEU A 223 10.72 -1.35 -9.60
N GLN A 224 10.80 -1.37 -10.93
CA GLN A 224 9.97 -2.25 -11.79
C GLN A 224 10.28 -3.74 -11.62
N ASP A 225 11.47 -4.07 -11.15
CA ASP A 225 11.90 -5.45 -10.95
C ASP A 225 11.25 -6.15 -9.75
N PHE A 226 10.45 -5.41 -8.96
CA PHE A 226 9.86 -5.92 -7.72
C PHE A 226 8.35 -5.75 -7.72
N ASP A 227 7.64 -6.81 -7.34
CA ASP A 227 6.19 -6.79 -7.17
C ASP A 227 5.76 -5.97 -5.95
N THR A 228 4.49 -5.50 -5.95
CA THR A 228 3.92 -4.65 -4.89
C THR A 228 3.86 -5.32 -3.52
N TYR A 229 3.88 -6.64 -3.48
CA TYR A 229 3.87 -7.45 -2.25
C TYR A 229 5.26 -7.72 -1.67
N GLN A 230 6.34 -7.47 -2.40
CA GLN A 230 7.70 -7.79 -1.93
C GLN A 230 8.11 -6.89 -0.77
N VAL A 231 8.08 -7.46 0.45
CA VAL A 231 8.42 -6.75 1.70
C VAL A 231 9.90 -6.38 1.80
N SER A 232 10.76 -7.00 0.98
CA SER A 232 12.16 -6.60 0.88
C SER A 232 12.31 -5.12 0.51
N GLU A 233 11.34 -4.56 -0.24
CA GLU A 233 11.36 -3.19 -0.73
C GLU A 233 10.63 -2.19 0.17
N ALA A 234 10.12 -2.66 1.31
CA ALA A 234 9.39 -1.83 2.25
C ALA A 234 10.26 -0.75 2.92
N GLY A 235 9.67 0.42 3.17
CA GLY A 235 10.16 1.45 4.07
C GLY A 235 9.94 1.07 5.53
N TYR A 236 9.93 2.07 6.42
CA TYR A 236 9.84 1.83 7.86
C TYR A 236 8.61 2.50 8.46
N LEU A 237 7.82 1.74 9.20
CA LEU A 237 6.78 2.20 10.10
C LEU A 237 7.33 2.19 11.52
N ARG A 238 7.42 3.35 12.16
CA ARG A 238 7.96 3.52 13.50
C ARG A 238 6.91 4.02 14.48
N GLY A 239 7.25 3.99 15.78
CA GLY A 239 6.43 4.58 16.82
C GLY A 239 5.36 3.68 17.41
N LEU A 240 5.27 2.43 16.98
CA LEU A 240 4.36 1.45 17.59
C LEU A 240 4.93 1.01 18.94
N ASN A 241 4.23 1.41 20.03
CA ASN A 241 4.64 1.08 21.39
C ASN A 241 3.43 0.65 22.22
N GLY A 242 3.62 -0.33 23.09
CA GLY A 242 2.56 -0.81 23.99
C GLY A 242 1.38 -1.39 23.21
N ILE A 243 1.66 -2.07 22.12
CA ILE A 243 0.74 -2.91 21.37
C ILE A 243 0.87 -4.34 21.88
N GLU A 244 -0.26 -5.02 22.01
CA GLU A 244 -0.31 -6.38 22.53
C GLU A 244 -0.82 -7.31 21.45
N GLN A 245 -0.07 -8.38 21.23
CA GLN A 245 -0.55 -9.47 20.42
C GLN A 245 -1.65 -10.18 21.21
N GLY A 246 -2.88 -10.16 20.70
CA GLY A 246 -3.99 -10.86 21.32
C GLY A 246 -3.70 -12.36 21.52
N LEU A 247 -4.54 -13.05 22.29
CA LEU A 247 -4.37 -14.48 22.60
C LEU A 247 -4.37 -15.40 21.37
N GLY A 248 -4.59 -14.86 20.18
CA GLY A 248 -4.63 -15.62 18.93
C GLY A 248 -5.74 -16.66 18.88
N ILE A 249 -6.80 -16.46 19.66
CA ILE A 249 -7.97 -17.35 19.71
C ILE A 249 -9.06 -16.71 18.85
N GLU A 250 -9.51 -17.42 17.86
CA GLU A 250 -10.66 -17.08 17.01
C GLU A 250 -11.75 -18.13 17.22
N PHE A 251 -12.97 -17.66 17.45
CA PHE A 251 -14.14 -18.52 17.54
C PHE A 251 -15.16 -18.08 16.50
N ALA A 252 -15.47 -18.97 15.56
CA ALA A 252 -16.45 -18.76 14.50
C ALA A 252 -17.69 -19.64 14.74
N PRO A 253 -18.75 -19.13 15.39
CA PRO A 253 -19.99 -19.87 15.53
C PRO A 253 -20.74 -19.92 14.19
N TYR A 254 -21.39 -21.05 13.90
CA TYR A 254 -22.29 -21.16 12.76
C TYR A 254 -23.61 -21.82 13.15
N ALA A 255 -24.67 -21.44 12.41
CA ALA A 255 -25.97 -22.08 12.47
C ALA A 255 -26.44 -22.33 11.04
N ILE A 256 -26.77 -23.58 10.72
CA ILE A 256 -27.27 -24.00 9.43
C ILE A 256 -28.71 -24.48 9.60
N THR A 257 -29.64 -23.86 8.86
CA THR A 257 -31.02 -24.30 8.81
C THR A 257 -31.30 -24.89 7.42
N LYS A 258 -31.73 -26.15 7.38
CA LYS A 258 -32.09 -26.86 6.15
C LYS A 258 -33.59 -27.14 6.16
N PHE A 259 -34.27 -26.66 5.13
CA PHE A 259 -35.65 -27.05 4.85
C PHE A 259 -35.62 -28.19 3.83
N ARG A 260 -36.22 -29.32 4.17
CA ARG A 260 -36.45 -30.43 3.24
C ARG A 260 -37.94 -30.56 3.02
N ASP A 261 -38.40 -30.22 1.84
CA ASP A 261 -39.77 -30.44 1.36
C ASP A 261 -39.78 -31.74 0.54
N GLN A 262 -40.36 -32.82 1.07
CA GLN A 262 -40.56 -34.08 0.36
C GLN A 262 -42.02 -34.17 -0.06
N ARG A 263 -42.34 -33.58 -1.22
CA ARG A 263 -43.69 -33.49 -1.79
C ARG A 263 -44.39 -34.84 -2.00
N GLU A 264 -43.66 -35.95 -2.04
CA GLU A 264 -44.24 -37.30 -2.17
C GLU A 264 -44.71 -37.90 -0.84
N LEU A 265 -44.30 -37.38 0.31
CA LEU A 265 -44.60 -37.94 1.63
C LEU A 265 -45.39 -36.98 2.52
N ASP A 266 -45.76 -35.80 2.05
CA ASP A 266 -46.43 -34.74 2.83
C ASP A 266 -45.71 -34.41 4.16
N ASP A 267 -44.37 -34.51 4.15
CA ASP A 267 -43.51 -34.34 5.30
C ASP A 267 -42.54 -33.19 5.08
N THR A 268 -42.51 -32.23 6.02
CA THR A 268 -41.61 -31.07 6.00
C THR A 268 -40.68 -31.15 7.19
N ASP A 269 -39.45 -31.51 6.96
CA ASP A 269 -38.41 -31.54 8.01
C ASP A 269 -37.63 -30.24 8.09
N LEU A 270 -37.62 -29.67 9.28
CA LEU A 270 -36.72 -28.57 9.64
C LEU A 270 -35.54 -29.14 10.41
N LEU A 271 -34.37 -29.16 9.76
CA LEU A 271 -33.12 -29.55 10.41
C LEU A 271 -32.34 -28.28 10.78
N MET A 272 -31.93 -28.18 12.02
CA MET A 272 -31.08 -27.12 12.54
C MET A 272 -29.78 -27.73 13.05
N ASP A 273 -28.68 -27.25 12.51
CA ASP A 273 -27.32 -27.63 12.92
C ASP A 273 -26.61 -26.41 13.46
N ILE A 274 -26.06 -26.50 14.68
CA ILE A 274 -25.33 -25.41 15.33
C ILE A 274 -23.96 -25.94 15.72
N GLY A 275 -22.93 -25.21 15.31
CA GLY A 275 -21.56 -25.54 15.62
C GLY A 275 -20.69 -24.32 15.76
N GLY A 276 -19.41 -24.53 15.94
CA GLY A 276 -18.43 -23.46 15.97
C GLY A 276 -17.03 -24.00 15.78
N ASP A 277 -16.24 -23.26 15.03
CA ASP A 277 -14.82 -23.52 14.85
C ASP A 277 -14.01 -22.69 15.84
N LEU A 278 -13.10 -23.34 16.54
CA LEU A 278 -12.12 -22.67 17.40
C LEU A 278 -10.74 -22.78 16.75
N ARG A 279 -10.18 -21.65 16.36
CA ARG A 279 -8.83 -21.56 15.83
C ARG A 279 -7.92 -20.96 16.90
N TYR A 280 -6.82 -21.62 17.17
CA TYR A 280 -5.77 -21.10 18.04
C TYR A 280 -4.49 -20.94 17.23
N ARG A 281 -3.99 -19.69 17.17
CA ARG A 281 -2.75 -19.39 16.47
C ARG A 281 -1.58 -19.70 17.40
N VAL A 282 -0.82 -20.74 17.06
CA VAL A 282 0.44 -21.04 17.74
C VAL A 282 1.50 -20.12 17.13
N THR A 283 1.98 -19.13 17.90
CA THR A 283 3.14 -18.35 17.48
C THR A 283 4.37 -19.26 17.52
N PRO A 284 5.15 -19.38 16.44
CA PRO A 284 6.47 -19.97 16.55
C PRO A 284 7.35 -19.08 17.42
N ASN A 285 7.98 -19.66 18.45
CA ASN A 285 8.98 -19.02 19.31
C ASN A 285 10.23 -18.63 18.50
#